data_9bc82f079a0a4f453fc31e6ba09c6c1b
#
_entry.id   9bc82f079a0a4f453fc31e6ba09c6c1b
#
_cell.length_a   1.000
_cell.length_b   1.000
_cell.length_c   1.000
_cell.angle_alpha   90.00
_cell.angle_beta   90.00
_cell.angle_gamma   90.00
#
_symmetry.space_group_name_H-M   'P 1'
#
loop_
_entity.id
_entity.type
_entity.pdbx_description
1 polymer ?
#
loop_
_entity_poly.entity_id
_entity_poly.type
_entity_poly.pdbx_seq_one_letter_code
_entity_poly.pdbx_strand_id
1 'polypeptide(L)'
;MSNDCLLLNGNGKPLSYFPLSTIDWRTSIKLVLTKNVIIIKNHDDWVVRSPSVTVDVPSIIMLRRFHKFQNYVKFSRSNVYLRDMYKCQYCSDIFERNRLTLDHVVPKSKGGETSWENIVTCCNSCNTFKGSKDLKPINKPIKPSFAHLLNGHKLKASDFPDKSWSEYICLLYTSPSPRDV
;
A
#
# COMPACT_ATOMS: atom_id res chain seq x y z
N MET A 1 5.04 -13.31 -6.52
CA MET A 1 6.40 -12.81 -6.22
C MET A 1 6.49 -12.76 -4.71
N SER A 2 7.49 -13.40 -4.14
CA SER A 2 7.75 -13.35 -2.71
C SER A 2 8.17 -11.93 -2.33
N ASN A 3 7.74 -11.45 -1.18
CA ASN A 3 8.04 -10.11 -0.66
C ASN A 3 8.98 -10.29 0.53
N ASP A 4 10.23 -10.67 0.26
CA ASP A 4 11.14 -11.18 1.27
C ASP A 4 12.02 -10.10 1.90
N CYS A 5 12.15 -8.95 1.26
CA CYS A 5 13.03 -7.88 1.69
C CYS A 5 12.33 -6.52 1.64
N LEU A 6 12.41 -5.76 2.75
CA LEU A 6 11.92 -4.38 2.84
C LEU A 6 12.97 -3.43 2.26
N LEU A 7 12.53 -2.59 1.32
CA LEU A 7 13.37 -1.55 0.72
C LEU A 7 13.08 -0.18 1.36
N LEU A 8 14.09 0.36 2.04
CA LEU A 8 14.05 1.69 2.63
C LEU A 8 14.69 2.73 1.69
N ASN A 9 14.17 3.94 1.75
CA ASN A 9 14.79 5.11 1.15
C ASN A 9 16.00 5.56 1.98
N GLY A 10 16.85 6.43 1.44
CA GLY A 10 18.04 6.96 2.12
C GLY A 10 17.77 7.75 3.41
N ASN A 11 16.52 7.99 3.77
CA ASN A 11 16.10 8.59 5.04
C ASN A 11 15.59 7.56 6.07
N GLY A 12 15.77 6.27 5.82
CA GLY A 12 15.33 5.18 6.70
C GLY A 12 13.83 4.87 6.68
N LYS A 13 13.04 5.56 5.86
CA LYS A 13 11.60 5.26 5.70
C LYS A 13 11.37 4.33 4.52
N PRO A 14 10.34 3.48 4.55
CA PRO A 14 9.96 2.69 3.37
C PRO A 14 9.87 3.54 2.12
N LEU A 15 10.33 3.00 0.99
CA LEU A 15 10.32 3.70 -0.28
C LEU A 15 8.89 3.96 -0.77
N SER A 16 7.98 3.03 -0.51
CA SER A 16 6.53 3.15 -0.70
C SER A 16 5.82 2.39 0.41
N TYR A 17 4.62 2.84 0.75
CA TYR A 17 3.76 2.18 1.74
C TYR A 17 2.58 1.45 1.10
N PHE A 18 2.18 1.85 -0.11
CA PHE A 18 1.07 1.23 -0.83
C PHE A 18 1.33 1.12 -2.35
N PRO A 19 1.61 -0.08 -2.79
CA PRO A 19 2.01 -1.25 -2.00
C PRO A 19 3.29 -0.98 -1.23
N LEU A 20 3.49 -1.70 -0.10
CA LEU A 20 4.74 -1.62 0.64
C LEU A 20 5.91 -1.93 -0.30
N SER A 21 6.98 -1.17 -0.18
CA SER A 21 8.18 -1.34 -1.00
C SER A 21 8.95 -2.59 -0.60
N THR A 22 8.44 -3.74 -1.03
CA THR A 22 9.07 -5.03 -0.82
C THR A 22 9.57 -5.58 -2.15
N ILE A 23 10.68 -6.28 -2.10
CA ILE A 23 11.31 -6.94 -3.24
C ILE A 23 11.63 -8.38 -2.89
N ASP A 24 11.79 -9.21 -3.91
CA ASP A 24 12.23 -10.59 -3.73
C ASP A 24 13.72 -10.66 -3.33
N TRP A 25 14.09 -11.75 -2.68
CA TRP A 25 15.45 -11.96 -2.17
C TRP A 25 16.54 -11.92 -3.26
N ARG A 26 16.26 -12.37 -4.48
CA ARG A 26 17.23 -12.34 -5.59
C ARG A 26 17.55 -10.92 -6.00
N THR A 27 16.52 -10.08 -6.08
CA THR A 27 16.66 -8.66 -6.39
C THR A 27 17.40 -7.94 -5.25
N SER A 28 17.16 -8.29 -3.99
CA SER A 28 17.86 -7.69 -2.84
C SER A 28 19.35 -7.99 -2.88
N ILE A 29 19.75 -9.25 -3.11
CA ILE A 29 21.17 -9.64 -3.28
C ILE A 29 21.81 -8.91 -4.47
N LYS A 30 21.12 -8.83 -5.61
CA LYS A 30 21.62 -8.10 -6.78
C LYS A 30 21.90 -6.63 -6.47
N LEU A 31 21.01 -5.96 -5.72
CA LEU A 31 21.19 -4.56 -5.30
C LEU A 31 22.38 -4.40 -4.35
N VAL A 32 22.59 -5.35 -3.45
CA VAL A 32 23.75 -5.36 -2.55
C VAL A 32 25.06 -5.50 -3.34
N LEU A 33 25.12 -6.43 -4.27
CA LEU A 33 26.31 -6.66 -5.12
C LEU A 33 26.65 -5.44 -5.99
N THR A 34 25.63 -4.70 -6.43
CA THR A 34 25.85 -3.45 -7.20
C THR A 34 26.22 -2.25 -6.32
N LYS A 35 26.34 -2.43 -5.00
CA LYS A 35 26.71 -1.40 -3.99
C LYS A 35 25.77 -0.18 -3.98
N ASN A 36 24.55 -0.32 -4.48
CA ASN A 36 23.57 0.76 -4.51
C ASN A 36 22.77 0.90 -3.19
N VAL A 37 22.88 -0.11 -2.33
CA VAL A 37 22.15 -0.20 -1.06
C VAL A 37 23.10 -0.48 0.11
N ILE A 38 22.58 -0.29 1.32
CA ILE A 38 23.19 -0.69 2.59
C ILE A 38 22.30 -1.78 3.19
N ILE A 39 22.89 -2.87 3.67
CA ILE A 39 22.16 -3.88 4.43
C ILE A 39 21.94 -3.33 5.83
N ILE A 40 20.69 -3.30 6.28
CA ILE A 40 20.30 -2.91 7.63
C ILE A 40 20.15 -4.16 8.50
N LYS A 41 19.51 -5.21 7.95
CA LYS A 41 19.30 -6.47 8.63
C LYS A 41 19.25 -7.62 7.62
N ASN A 42 19.84 -8.75 7.98
CA ASN A 42 19.65 -10.03 7.28
C ASN A 42 18.54 -10.84 7.95
N HIS A 43 18.00 -11.82 7.24
CA HIS A 43 17.18 -12.87 7.85
C HIS A 43 18.06 -13.73 8.77
N ASP A 44 17.51 -14.16 9.90
CA ASP A 44 18.29 -14.83 10.94
C ASP A 44 18.85 -16.20 10.47
N ASP A 45 18.09 -16.97 9.67
CA ASP A 45 18.45 -18.33 9.27
C ASP A 45 18.37 -18.55 7.74
N TRP A 46 18.47 -17.51 6.95
CA TRP A 46 18.35 -17.64 5.50
C TRP A 46 19.64 -17.31 4.77
N VAL A 47 20.34 -18.35 4.37
CA VAL A 47 21.60 -18.26 3.64
C VAL A 47 21.47 -18.91 2.27
N VAL A 48 21.92 -18.23 1.23
CA VAL A 48 21.99 -18.75 -0.13
C VAL A 48 23.44 -19.07 -0.47
N ARG A 49 23.66 -20.27 -1.00
CA ARG A 49 24.98 -20.76 -1.40
C ARG A 49 25.08 -20.90 -2.90
N SER A 50 26.18 -20.44 -3.45
CA SER A 50 26.63 -20.76 -4.80
C SER A 50 27.98 -21.48 -4.74
N PRO A 51 28.49 -22.05 -5.85
CA PRO A 51 29.78 -22.74 -5.84
C PRO A 51 30.93 -21.88 -5.30
N SER A 52 30.87 -20.57 -5.41
CA SER A 52 31.96 -19.65 -5.08
C SER A 52 31.65 -18.68 -3.93
N VAL A 53 30.38 -18.52 -3.55
CA VAL A 53 29.98 -17.50 -2.57
C VAL A 53 28.81 -17.99 -1.73
N THR A 54 28.89 -17.70 -0.42
CA THR A 54 27.78 -17.84 0.52
C THR A 54 27.32 -16.44 0.92
N VAL A 55 26.01 -16.16 0.83
CA VAL A 55 25.42 -14.84 1.07
C VAL A 55 24.23 -14.97 2.00
N ASP A 56 24.24 -14.20 3.09
CA ASP A 56 23.05 -14.04 3.93
C ASP A 56 22.00 -13.23 3.18
N VAL A 57 20.75 -13.68 3.23
CA VAL A 57 19.65 -13.02 2.52
C VAL A 57 19.22 -11.78 3.31
N PRO A 58 19.26 -10.58 2.70
CA PRO A 58 18.83 -9.37 3.37
C PRO A 58 17.33 -9.37 3.63
N SER A 59 16.93 -9.04 4.87
CA SER A 59 15.54 -8.78 5.26
C SER A 59 15.19 -7.30 5.08
N ILE A 60 16.14 -6.39 5.37
CA ILE A 60 15.96 -4.94 5.23
C ILE A 60 17.18 -4.34 4.57
N ILE A 61 16.95 -3.61 3.50
CA ILE A 61 17.99 -2.82 2.82
C ILE A 61 17.57 -1.36 2.68
N MET A 62 18.54 -0.47 2.62
CA MET A 62 18.33 0.97 2.48
C MET A 62 19.11 1.51 1.27
N LEU A 63 18.48 2.35 0.48
CA LEU A 63 19.13 3.06 -0.61
C LEU A 63 20.21 4.01 -0.06
N ARG A 64 21.40 4.04 -0.67
CA ARG A 64 22.48 4.96 -0.29
C ARG A 64 22.15 6.43 -0.54
N ARG A 65 21.26 6.70 -1.49
CA ARG A 65 20.83 8.05 -1.84
C ARG A 65 19.35 8.21 -1.55
N PHE A 66 18.98 9.38 -1.08
CA PHE A 66 17.58 9.74 -0.92
C PHE A 66 16.94 9.95 -2.29
N HIS A 67 15.82 9.30 -2.52
CA HIS A 67 14.97 9.52 -3.67
C HIS A 67 13.73 10.29 -3.25
N LYS A 68 13.51 11.47 -3.85
CA LYS A 68 12.30 12.25 -3.61
C LYS A 68 11.11 11.48 -4.20
N PHE A 69 10.29 10.92 -3.33
CA PHE A 69 9.02 10.33 -3.74
C PHE A 69 7.99 11.42 -3.97
N GLN A 70 7.30 11.34 -5.09
CA GLN A 70 6.05 12.04 -5.20
C GLN A 70 5.05 11.29 -4.32
N ASN A 71 4.45 11.97 -3.33
CA ASN A 71 3.35 11.47 -2.50
C ASN A 71 2.07 11.31 -3.36
N TYR A 72 2.21 10.57 -4.45
CA TYR A 72 1.11 10.32 -5.38
C TYR A 72 0.44 9.00 -5.05
N VAL A 73 -0.77 9.08 -4.58
CA VAL A 73 -1.60 7.88 -4.41
C VAL A 73 -2.12 7.46 -5.78
N LYS A 74 -1.60 6.35 -6.29
CA LYS A 74 -2.05 5.79 -7.58
C LYS A 74 -3.52 5.38 -7.48
N PHE A 75 -4.32 5.79 -8.47
CA PHE A 75 -5.69 5.28 -8.58
C PHE A 75 -5.66 3.77 -8.87
N SER A 76 -6.25 2.99 -7.98
CA SER A 76 -6.38 1.55 -8.12
C SER A 76 -7.58 1.04 -7.32
N ARG A 77 -8.12 -0.11 -7.71
CA ARG A 77 -9.22 -0.77 -7.00
C ARG A 77 -8.89 -0.96 -5.50
N SER A 78 -7.69 -1.45 -5.21
CA SER A 78 -7.26 -1.68 -3.82
C SER A 78 -7.21 -0.38 -3.02
N ASN A 79 -6.71 0.71 -3.59
CA ASN A 79 -6.61 1.99 -2.90
C ASN A 79 -7.98 2.66 -2.72
N VAL A 80 -8.95 2.42 -3.63
CA VAL A 80 -10.33 2.86 -3.41
C VAL A 80 -10.97 2.10 -2.26
N TYR A 81 -10.79 0.77 -2.19
CA TYR A 81 -11.28 -0.02 -1.06
C TYR A 81 -10.66 0.43 0.27
N LEU A 82 -9.36 0.71 0.30
CA LEU A 82 -8.67 1.24 1.48
C LEU A 82 -9.19 2.61 1.88
N ARG A 83 -9.38 3.53 0.93
CA ARG A 83 -9.96 4.85 1.19
C ARG A 83 -11.32 4.75 1.88
N ASP A 84 -12.14 3.83 1.41
CA ASP A 84 -13.51 3.62 1.90
C ASP A 84 -13.57 2.61 3.05
N MET A 85 -12.40 2.17 3.59
CA MET A 85 -12.28 1.23 4.71
C MET A 85 -13.06 -0.08 4.48
N TYR A 86 -13.05 -0.61 3.25
CA TYR A 86 -13.82 -1.80 2.83
C TYR A 86 -15.33 -1.71 3.13
N LYS A 87 -15.84 -0.48 3.23
CA LYS A 87 -17.24 -0.17 3.54
C LYS A 87 -17.99 0.18 2.27
N CYS A 88 -19.16 -0.41 2.06
CA CYS A 88 -20.06 0.00 1.00
C CYS A 88 -20.53 1.44 1.23
N GLN A 89 -20.36 2.32 0.24
CA GLN A 89 -20.72 3.73 0.36
C GLN A 89 -22.22 4.00 0.16
N TYR A 90 -23.05 2.95 0.04
CA TYR A 90 -24.49 3.04 -0.06
C TYR A 90 -25.24 2.44 1.13
N CYS A 91 -24.86 1.23 1.60
CA CYS A 91 -25.51 0.61 2.77
C CYS A 91 -24.69 0.74 4.06
N SER A 92 -23.47 1.22 4.01
CA SER A 92 -22.56 1.35 5.17
C SER A 92 -22.01 0.05 5.75
N ASP A 93 -22.37 -1.10 5.24
CA ASP A 93 -21.85 -2.36 5.72
C ASP A 93 -20.42 -2.61 5.27
N ILE A 94 -19.65 -3.31 6.09
CA ILE A 94 -18.28 -3.73 5.81
C ILE A 94 -18.31 -5.12 5.18
N PHE A 95 -17.55 -5.30 4.11
CA PHE A 95 -17.48 -6.55 3.38
C PHE A 95 -16.05 -6.98 3.16
N GLU A 96 -15.84 -8.28 2.97
CA GLU A 96 -14.60 -8.81 2.43
C GLU A 96 -14.38 -8.32 0.99
N ARG A 97 -13.11 -8.25 0.61
CA ARG A 97 -12.69 -7.73 -0.70
C ARG A 97 -13.37 -8.42 -1.90
N ASN A 98 -13.62 -9.72 -1.81
CA ASN A 98 -14.26 -10.53 -2.85
C ASN A 98 -15.74 -10.19 -3.08
N ARG A 99 -16.40 -9.56 -2.09
CA ARG A 99 -17.80 -9.13 -2.13
C ARG A 99 -17.97 -7.64 -2.49
N LEU A 100 -16.84 -6.95 -2.72
CA LEU A 100 -16.82 -5.54 -3.06
C LEU A 100 -16.55 -5.33 -4.55
N THR A 101 -17.16 -4.30 -5.09
CA THR A 101 -16.96 -3.80 -6.44
C THR A 101 -16.77 -2.29 -6.43
N LEU A 102 -16.41 -1.72 -7.56
CA LEU A 102 -16.35 -0.28 -7.78
C LEU A 102 -17.57 0.18 -8.54
N ASP A 103 -18.13 1.30 -8.10
CA ASP A 103 -19.24 1.94 -8.77
C ASP A 103 -18.92 3.39 -9.14
N HIS A 104 -19.47 3.84 -10.26
CA HIS A 104 -19.41 5.22 -10.70
C HIS A 104 -20.58 6.00 -10.09
N VAL A 105 -20.31 7.00 -9.24
CA VAL A 105 -21.36 7.87 -8.66
C VAL A 105 -22.19 8.49 -9.77
N VAL A 106 -21.55 9.17 -10.71
CA VAL A 106 -22.14 9.55 -11.99
C VAL A 106 -21.91 8.41 -12.98
N PRO A 107 -22.96 7.73 -13.45
CA PRO A 107 -22.81 6.59 -14.36
C PRO A 107 -22.03 6.93 -15.63
N LYS A 108 -21.27 5.98 -16.16
CA LYS A 108 -20.57 6.15 -17.44
C LYS A 108 -21.49 6.54 -18.59
N SER A 109 -22.70 5.99 -18.60
CA SER A 109 -23.75 6.33 -19.60
C SER A 109 -24.19 7.79 -19.53
N LYS A 110 -23.89 8.48 -18.42
CA LYS A 110 -24.17 9.92 -18.20
C LYS A 110 -22.89 10.77 -18.22
N GLY A 111 -21.81 10.25 -18.81
CA GLY A 111 -20.53 10.98 -18.92
C GLY A 111 -19.63 10.90 -17.68
N GLY A 112 -19.92 10.01 -16.73
CA GLY A 112 -19.09 9.86 -15.53
C GLY A 112 -17.70 9.31 -15.83
N GLU A 113 -16.67 10.00 -15.37
CA GLU A 113 -15.27 9.62 -15.52
C GLU A 113 -14.80 8.63 -14.45
N THR A 114 -13.75 7.86 -14.75
CA THR A 114 -13.09 6.99 -13.79
C THR A 114 -12.02 7.79 -13.04
N SER A 115 -12.42 8.49 -12.00
CA SER A 115 -11.58 9.34 -11.16
C SER A 115 -11.79 9.08 -9.67
N TRP A 116 -10.92 9.64 -8.84
CA TRP A 116 -11.05 9.56 -7.39
C TRP A 116 -12.35 10.17 -6.88
N GLU A 117 -12.84 11.19 -7.57
CA GLU A 117 -14.02 11.99 -7.22
C GLU A 117 -15.32 11.37 -7.71
N ASN A 118 -15.24 10.32 -8.53
CA ASN A 118 -16.42 9.68 -9.10
C ASN A 118 -16.52 8.17 -8.84
N ILE A 119 -15.47 7.54 -8.26
CA ILE A 119 -15.49 6.10 -7.96
C ILE A 119 -15.63 5.87 -6.46
N VAL A 120 -16.52 4.96 -6.09
CA VAL A 120 -16.72 4.53 -4.70
C VAL A 120 -16.73 3.01 -4.56
N THR A 121 -16.43 2.54 -3.35
CA THR A 121 -16.59 1.15 -2.95
C THR A 121 -18.07 0.82 -2.78
N CYS A 122 -18.51 -0.27 -3.36
CA CYS A 122 -19.90 -0.71 -3.33
C CYS A 122 -19.98 -2.24 -3.17
N CYS A 123 -20.97 -2.75 -2.46
CA CYS A 123 -21.28 -4.18 -2.48
C CYS A 123 -22.07 -4.54 -3.75
N ASN A 124 -22.03 -5.81 -4.14
CA ASN A 124 -22.69 -6.26 -5.37
C ASN A 124 -24.19 -5.94 -5.38
N SER A 125 -24.89 -6.12 -4.24
CA SER A 125 -26.32 -5.85 -4.12
C SER A 125 -26.66 -4.38 -4.36
N CYS A 126 -25.95 -3.46 -3.71
CA CYS A 126 -26.17 -2.02 -3.90
C CYS A 126 -25.79 -1.57 -5.31
N ASN A 127 -24.74 -2.15 -5.90
CA ASN A 127 -24.32 -1.85 -7.26
C ASN A 127 -25.40 -2.24 -8.29
N THR A 128 -25.95 -3.44 -8.15
CA THR A 128 -27.06 -3.92 -8.99
C THR A 128 -28.31 -3.06 -8.80
N PHE A 129 -28.66 -2.74 -7.55
CA PHE A 129 -29.82 -1.89 -7.25
C PHE A 129 -29.70 -0.48 -7.84
N LYS A 130 -28.50 0.11 -7.72
CA LYS A 130 -28.23 1.45 -8.26
C LYS A 130 -28.27 1.46 -9.80
N GLY A 131 -27.55 0.54 -10.46
CA GLY A 131 -27.44 0.56 -11.92
C GLY A 131 -27.06 1.95 -12.43
N SER A 132 -27.89 2.53 -13.33
CA SER A 132 -27.71 3.88 -13.88
C SER A 132 -28.50 4.97 -13.14
N LYS A 133 -29.09 4.66 -11.98
CA LYS A 133 -29.88 5.62 -11.19
C LYS A 133 -28.94 6.64 -10.55
N ASP A 134 -29.47 7.83 -10.28
CA ASP A 134 -28.78 8.88 -9.54
C ASP A 134 -28.93 8.65 -8.03
N LEU A 135 -28.08 7.78 -7.49
CA LEU A 135 -28.00 7.47 -6.06
C LEU A 135 -26.70 8.06 -5.51
N LYS A 136 -26.82 8.94 -4.52
CA LYS A 136 -25.65 9.57 -3.89
C LYS A 136 -25.04 8.64 -2.86
N PRO A 137 -23.70 8.52 -2.82
CA PRO A 137 -23.02 7.82 -1.77
C PRO A 137 -23.10 8.59 -0.45
N ILE A 138 -22.93 7.88 0.67
CA ILE A 138 -22.94 8.46 2.03
C ILE A 138 -21.86 9.52 2.18
N ASN A 139 -20.66 9.22 1.69
CA ASN A 139 -19.54 10.16 1.69
C ASN A 139 -19.22 10.57 0.26
N LYS A 140 -19.02 11.88 0.06
CA LYS A 140 -18.52 12.38 -1.23
C LYS A 140 -17.13 11.81 -1.48
N PRO A 141 -16.89 11.11 -2.60
CA PRO A 141 -15.59 10.57 -2.91
C PRO A 141 -14.59 11.70 -3.19
N ILE A 142 -13.43 11.60 -2.57
CA ILE A 142 -12.30 12.53 -2.73
C ILE A 142 -11.03 11.76 -3.00
N LYS A 143 -10.04 12.42 -3.56
CA LYS A 143 -8.69 11.86 -3.67
C LYS A 143 -8.10 11.72 -2.28
N PRO A 144 -7.69 10.51 -1.84
CA PRO A 144 -7.15 10.31 -0.51
C PRO A 144 -5.75 10.89 -0.41
N SER A 145 -5.44 11.41 0.78
CA SER A 145 -4.05 11.62 1.16
C SER A 145 -3.38 10.28 1.50
N PHE A 146 -2.07 10.28 1.53
CA PHE A 146 -1.30 9.10 1.93
C PHE A 146 -1.63 8.67 3.38
N ALA A 147 -1.72 9.65 4.29
CA ALA A 147 -2.11 9.42 5.68
C ALA A 147 -3.51 8.80 5.82
N HIS A 148 -4.46 9.23 4.98
CA HIS A 148 -5.81 8.66 4.98
C HIS A 148 -5.82 7.15 4.65
N LEU A 149 -5.01 6.73 3.67
CA LEU A 149 -4.89 5.31 3.32
C LEU A 149 -4.21 4.49 4.40
N LEU A 150 -3.24 5.07 5.13
CA LEU A 150 -2.59 4.42 6.27
C LEU A 150 -3.59 4.12 7.38
N ASN A 151 -4.48 5.04 7.71
CA ASN A 151 -5.49 4.86 8.73
C ASN A 151 -6.50 3.76 8.38
N GLY A 152 -6.79 3.56 7.09
CA GLY A 152 -7.66 2.49 6.59
C GLY A 152 -7.01 1.10 6.63
N HIS A 153 -5.70 1.03 6.74
CA HIS A 153 -4.95 -0.23 6.72
C HIS A 153 -4.22 -0.43 8.06
N LYS A 154 -4.86 -1.12 8.97
CA LYS A 154 -4.20 -1.61 10.19
C LYS A 154 -3.25 -2.74 9.82
N LEU A 155 -2.04 -2.40 9.37
CA LEU A 155 -0.95 -3.36 9.21
C LEU A 155 -0.63 -3.93 10.59
N LYS A 156 -0.83 -5.22 10.78
CA LYS A 156 -0.43 -5.93 11.99
C LYS A 156 1.01 -6.42 11.79
N ALA A 157 1.79 -6.46 12.86
CA ALA A 157 3.14 -7.03 12.82
C ALA A 157 3.16 -8.49 12.31
N SER A 158 2.04 -9.22 12.48
CA SER A 158 1.84 -10.57 11.94
C SER A 158 1.75 -10.64 10.40
N ASP A 159 1.52 -9.50 9.74
CA ASP A 159 1.34 -9.46 8.28
C ASP A 159 2.70 -9.35 7.55
N PHE A 160 3.80 -9.23 8.31
CA PHE A 160 5.15 -9.11 7.77
C PHE A 160 5.92 -10.42 7.87
N PRO A 161 6.72 -10.76 6.85
CA PRO A 161 7.62 -11.91 6.87
C PRO A 161 8.64 -11.86 8.02
N ASP A 162 9.07 -10.67 8.40
CA ASP A 162 10.00 -10.41 9.49
C ASP A 162 9.40 -9.34 10.43
N LYS A 163 9.32 -9.68 11.72
CA LYS A 163 8.76 -8.79 12.77
C LYS A 163 9.52 -7.46 12.91
N SER A 164 10.81 -7.44 12.58
CA SER A 164 11.62 -6.22 12.65
C SER A 164 11.19 -5.14 11.66
N TRP A 165 10.44 -5.49 10.61
CA TRP A 165 9.90 -4.49 9.69
C TRP A 165 8.94 -3.52 10.38
N SER A 166 8.28 -3.96 11.45
CA SER A 166 7.37 -3.11 12.24
C SER A 166 8.05 -1.85 12.77
N GLU A 167 9.33 -1.90 13.13
CA GLU A 167 10.09 -0.75 13.62
C GLU A 167 10.17 0.38 12.59
N TYR A 168 10.28 0.02 11.31
CA TYR A 168 10.38 0.99 10.19
C TYR A 168 9.03 1.46 9.67
N ILE A 169 7.99 0.71 9.93
CA ILE A 169 6.63 0.98 9.43
C ILE A 169 5.80 1.70 10.51
N CYS A 170 5.95 1.34 11.80
CA CYS A 170 5.23 1.94 12.91
C CYS A 170 5.66 3.37 13.27
N LEU A 171 6.86 3.80 12.91
CA LEU A 171 7.33 5.17 13.13
C LEU A 171 6.45 6.26 12.48
N LEU A 172 5.51 5.89 11.63
CA LEU A 172 4.54 6.80 11.02
C LEU A 172 3.32 7.07 11.89
N TYR A 173 3.03 6.22 12.88
CA TYR A 173 1.86 6.39 13.74
C TYR A 173 2.08 7.34 14.90
N THR A 174 3.33 7.80 15.15
CA THR A 174 3.68 8.55 16.37
C THR A 174 4.08 10.01 16.14
N SER A 175 4.13 10.49 14.91
CA SER A 175 4.48 11.90 14.65
C SER A 175 3.47 12.56 13.71
N PRO A 176 2.53 13.39 14.21
CA PRO A 176 1.87 14.36 13.35
C PRO A 176 2.94 15.27 12.75
N SER A 177 2.88 15.49 11.44
CA SER A 177 3.77 16.43 10.76
C SER A 177 3.59 17.83 11.36
N PRO A 178 4.67 18.60 11.63
CA PRO A 178 4.56 19.98 12.11
C PRO A 178 3.89 20.95 11.12
N ARG A 179 3.34 20.46 10.02
CA ARG A 179 2.67 21.27 8.98
C ARG A 179 1.16 21.03 8.92
N ASP A 180 0.60 20.22 9.82
CA ASP A 180 -0.83 19.95 9.92
C ASP A 180 -1.50 20.66 11.14
N VAL A 181 -0.84 21.74 11.63
CA VAL A 181 -1.39 22.67 12.60
C VAL A 181 -1.61 24.01 11.93
#